data_8892407052086ebac5b0174eab4ea3ba
#
_entry.id   8892407052086ebac5b0174eab4ea3ba
#
_cell.length_a   1.000
_cell.length_b   1.000
_cell.length_c   1.000
_cell.angle_alpha   90.00
_cell.angle_beta   90.00
_cell.angle_gamma   90.00
#
_symmetry.space_group_name_H-M   'P 1'
#
loop_
_entity.id
_entity.type
_entity.pdbx_description
1 polymer ?
#
loop_
_entity_poly.entity_id
_entity_poly.type
_entity_poly.pdbx_seq_one_letter_code
_entity_poly.pdbx_strand_id
1 'polypeptide(L)'
;MSASPTLSLPVIDCAGLRESSPLRHATLDKLNEAAREIGFFYLINHGIEQGLLDDVQRVAHQFFALPEQEKWQVRMENSPHFRGYNVAGSEITRNAPDYREQFDIGADRPLLPVDPALPWQRLQGPNQWPDALPELKVVITRWQQQMNQVALTLLRAFAESLQLPATAFDPLYGELPNEHVKLIRYPGQPTEGTRQGVGSHKDSGFLSFLLQDKQRGLQVEVQPNRWVDALPLPGSLVVNIGELLELATNGYLRATVHRVLSPPPGTERLSIAFFLGADLSATVPVYPLPPELAQLAHGPASDPLNPLLRDVGFNYLKGRLRSHPDVARRFYADL
;
A
#
# COMPACT_ATOMS: atom_id res chain seq x y z
N MET A 1 -13.94 34.19 -16.71
CA MET A 1 -12.96 33.48 -15.84
C MET A 1 -13.03 32.00 -16.22
N SER A 2 -12.06 31.51 -16.99
CA SER A 2 -11.99 30.09 -17.35
C SER A 2 -11.67 29.31 -16.08
N ALA A 3 -12.57 28.43 -15.65
CA ALA A 3 -12.28 27.51 -14.56
C ALA A 3 -11.08 26.66 -14.99
N SER A 4 -9.97 26.74 -14.25
CA SER A 4 -8.86 25.82 -14.43
C SER A 4 -9.41 24.41 -14.36
N PRO A 5 -9.04 23.50 -15.28
CA PRO A 5 -9.52 22.13 -15.24
C PRO A 5 -9.21 21.53 -13.87
N THR A 6 -10.24 21.00 -13.20
CA THR A 6 -10.06 20.30 -11.94
C THR A 6 -9.17 19.09 -12.22
N LEU A 7 -7.94 19.12 -11.74
CA LEU A 7 -7.00 18.02 -11.92
C LEU A 7 -7.58 16.79 -11.19
N SER A 8 -7.95 15.77 -11.94
CA SER A 8 -8.41 14.48 -11.43
C SER A 8 -7.34 13.42 -11.66
N LEU A 9 -7.32 12.38 -10.82
CA LEU A 9 -6.42 11.24 -11.06
C LEU A 9 -6.81 10.52 -12.36
N PRO A 10 -5.82 10.04 -13.14
CA PRO A 10 -6.06 9.25 -14.33
C PRO A 10 -6.85 7.96 -14.03
N VAL A 11 -7.57 7.44 -15.01
CA VAL A 11 -8.27 6.16 -14.93
C VAL A 11 -7.64 5.19 -15.92
N ILE A 12 -7.17 4.06 -15.42
CA ILE A 12 -6.61 2.95 -16.20
C ILE A 12 -7.62 1.81 -16.22
N ASP A 13 -7.98 1.37 -17.41
CA ASP A 13 -8.87 0.21 -17.60
C ASP A 13 -8.03 -1.07 -17.72
N CYS A 14 -8.08 -1.93 -16.70
CA CYS A 14 -7.34 -3.19 -16.67
C CYS A 14 -7.75 -4.15 -17.80
N ALA A 15 -8.98 -4.06 -18.32
CA ALA A 15 -9.39 -4.84 -19.48
C ALA A 15 -8.57 -4.50 -20.73
N GLY A 16 -8.09 -3.26 -20.85
CA GLY A 16 -7.19 -2.83 -21.90
C GLY A 16 -5.81 -3.46 -21.84
N LEU A 17 -5.37 -3.93 -20.67
CA LEU A 17 -4.05 -4.57 -20.47
C LEU A 17 -4.02 -6.06 -20.86
N ARG A 18 -5.16 -6.67 -21.22
CA ARG A 18 -5.20 -8.07 -21.66
C ARG A 18 -4.43 -8.23 -22.97
N GLU A 19 -3.73 -9.36 -23.14
CA GLU A 19 -2.92 -9.64 -24.35
C GLU A 19 -3.75 -9.57 -25.64
N SER A 20 -5.01 -10.00 -25.59
CA SER A 20 -5.93 -9.97 -26.74
C SER A 20 -6.59 -8.61 -26.99
N SER A 21 -6.33 -7.60 -26.16
CA SER A 21 -6.98 -6.30 -26.28
C SER A 21 -6.38 -5.47 -27.44
N PRO A 22 -7.21 -4.96 -28.39
CA PRO A 22 -6.73 -4.03 -29.39
C PRO A 22 -6.28 -2.69 -28.81
N LEU A 23 -6.65 -2.39 -27.55
CA LEU A 23 -6.29 -1.17 -26.84
C LEU A 23 -5.01 -1.31 -25.99
N ARG A 24 -4.35 -2.49 -26.00
CA ARG A 24 -3.24 -2.79 -25.11
C ARG A 24 -2.15 -1.73 -25.16
N HIS A 25 -1.66 -1.39 -26.35
CA HIS A 25 -0.58 -0.40 -26.52
C HIS A 25 -0.98 0.96 -25.94
N ALA A 26 -2.14 1.47 -26.35
CA ALA A 26 -2.63 2.76 -25.83
C ALA A 26 -2.89 2.74 -24.31
N THR A 27 -3.22 1.58 -23.73
CA THR A 27 -3.41 1.45 -22.27
C THR A 27 -2.06 1.41 -21.55
N LEU A 28 -1.05 0.76 -22.13
CA LEU A 28 0.32 0.76 -21.59
C LEU A 28 0.91 2.19 -21.61
N ASP A 29 0.69 2.96 -22.69
CA ASP A 29 1.13 4.36 -22.78
C ASP A 29 0.48 5.22 -21.69
N LYS A 30 -0.85 5.08 -21.50
CA LYS A 30 -1.57 5.76 -20.41
C LYS A 30 -1.07 5.37 -19.03
N LEU A 31 -0.79 4.08 -18.81
CA LEU A 31 -0.27 3.57 -17.55
C LEU A 31 1.09 4.18 -17.25
N ASN A 32 1.97 4.20 -18.24
CA ASN A 32 3.30 4.79 -18.16
C ASN A 32 3.22 6.29 -17.82
N GLU A 33 2.42 7.05 -18.57
CA GLU A 33 2.23 8.49 -18.34
C GLU A 33 1.68 8.76 -16.93
N ALA A 34 0.62 8.06 -16.52
CA ALA A 34 0.00 8.23 -15.21
C ALA A 34 0.99 7.97 -14.07
N ALA A 35 1.79 6.93 -14.17
CA ALA A 35 2.77 6.55 -13.15
C ALA A 35 4.01 7.48 -13.15
N ARG A 36 4.42 8.01 -14.29
CA ARG A 36 5.53 8.96 -14.40
C ARG A 36 5.13 10.35 -13.93
N GLU A 37 3.99 10.87 -14.38
CA GLU A 37 3.60 12.26 -14.12
C GLU A 37 3.02 12.45 -12.71
N ILE A 38 2.17 11.51 -12.27
CA ILE A 38 1.40 11.63 -11.03
C ILE A 38 1.78 10.56 -10.02
N GLY A 39 2.10 9.32 -10.46
CA GLY A 39 2.36 8.20 -9.58
C GLY A 39 1.12 7.62 -8.90
N PHE A 40 -0.08 8.11 -9.25
CA PHE A 40 -1.39 7.70 -8.74
C PHE A 40 -2.41 7.63 -9.87
N PHE A 41 -3.29 6.63 -9.82
CA PHE A 41 -4.39 6.46 -10.76
C PHE A 41 -5.50 5.57 -10.19
N TYR A 42 -6.68 5.60 -10.80
CA TYR A 42 -7.72 4.63 -10.56
C TYR A 42 -7.54 3.44 -11.50
N LEU A 43 -7.71 2.23 -10.97
CA LEU A 43 -7.76 0.99 -11.73
C LEU A 43 -9.20 0.48 -11.76
N ILE A 44 -9.78 0.36 -12.94
CA ILE A 44 -11.13 -0.19 -13.16
C ILE A 44 -11.05 -1.51 -13.93
N ASN A 45 -12.12 -2.27 -13.93
CA ASN A 45 -12.22 -3.57 -14.65
C ASN A 45 -11.09 -4.55 -14.28
N HIS A 46 -10.62 -4.49 -13.03
CA HIS A 46 -9.51 -5.29 -12.49
C HIS A 46 -9.84 -6.78 -12.33
N GLY A 47 -11.08 -7.19 -12.59
CA GLY A 47 -11.48 -8.59 -12.58
C GLY A 47 -11.87 -9.16 -11.20
N ILE A 48 -11.74 -8.40 -10.14
CA ILE A 48 -12.24 -8.81 -8.81
C ILE A 48 -13.75 -8.60 -8.80
N GLU A 49 -14.49 -9.65 -8.42
CA GLU A 49 -15.95 -9.63 -8.35
C GLU A 49 -16.44 -8.61 -7.30
N GLN A 50 -17.51 -7.87 -7.63
CA GLN A 50 -18.11 -6.89 -6.73
C GLN A 50 -18.49 -7.51 -5.38
N GLY A 51 -19.00 -8.75 -5.38
CA GLY A 51 -19.33 -9.47 -4.15
C GLY A 51 -18.15 -9.62 -3.19
N LEU A 52 -16.92 -9.83 -3.70
CA LEU A 52 -15.73 -9.89 -2.84
C LEU A 52 -15.33 -8.52 -2.31
N LEU A 53 -15.48 -7.45 -3.12
CA LEU A 53 -15.26 -6.07 -2.66
C LEU A 53 -16.21 -5.72 -1.51
N ASP A 54 -17.48 -6.10 -1.65
CA ASP A 54 -18.52 -5.86 -0.62
C ASP A 54 -18.24 -6.69 0.64
N ASP A 55 -17.85 -7.96 0.50
CA ASP A 55 -17.51 -8.85 1.62
C ASP A 55 -16.32 -8.33 2.42
N VAL A 56 -15.26 -7.88 1.75
CA VAL A 56 -14.07 -7.34 2.43
C VAL A 56 -14.42 -6.07 3.23
N GLN A 57 -15.23 -5.18 2.67
CA GLN A 57 -15.70 -4.00 3.41
C GLN A 57 -16.60 -4.40 4.58
N ARG A 58 -17.51 -5.35 4.39
CA ARG A 58 -18.41 -5.84 5.42
C ARG A 58 -17.65 -6.44 6.60
N VAL A 59 -16.72 -7.37 6.36
CA VAL A 59 -15.97 -7.99 7.46
C VAL A 59 -15.04 -7.01 8.16
N ALA A 60 -14.51 -5.99 7.45
CA ALA A 60 -13.74 -4.92 8.05
C ALA A 60 -14.60 -4.06 8.99
N HIS A 61 -15.81 -3.68 8.58
CA HIS A 61 -16.77 -2.99 9.47
C HIS A 61 -17.12 -3.84 10.69
N GLN A 62 -17.39 -5.13 10.50
CA GLN A 62 -17.69 -6.05 11.60
C GLN A 62 -16.53 -6.16 12.59
N PHE A 63 -15.28 -6.23 12.09
CA PHE A 63 -14.08 -6.26 12.94
C PHE A 63 -13.99 -5.01 13.81
N PHE A 64 -14.10 -3.81 13.23
CA PHE A 64 -14.01 -2.57 14.00
C PHE A 64 -15.20 -2.36 14.96
N ALA A 65 -16.34 -3.00 14.69
CA ALA A 65 -17.50 -2.99 15.57
C ALA A 65 -17.42 -4.01 16.73
N LEU A 66 -16.44 -4.90 16.75
CA LEU A 66 -16.23 -5.83 17.86
C LEU A 66 -15.99 -5.07 19.18
N PRO A 67 -16.39 -5.66 20.33
CA PRO A 67 -16.01 -5.13 21.64
C PRO A 67 -14.48 -4.95 21.73
N GLU A 68 -14.05 -3.91 22.47
CA GLU A 68 -12.61 -3.64 22.63
C GLU A 68 -11.82 -4.84 23.14
N GLN A 69 -12.40 -5.61 24.07
CA GLN A 69 -11.76 -6.80 24.61
C GLN A 69 -11.43 -7.83 23.55
N GLU A 70 -12.29 -8.03 22.55
CA GLU A 70 -12.05 -8.94 21.43
C GLU A 70 -10.95 -8.43 20.51
N LYS A 71 -10.95 -7.12 20.19
CA LYS A 71 -9.88 -6.48 19.41
C LYS A 71 -8.54 -6.53 20.14
N TRP A 72 -8.53 -6.42 21.46
CA TRP A 72 -7.31 -6.46 22.27
C TRP A 72 -6.65 -7.84 22.32
N GLN A 73 -7.39 -8.92 22.16
CA GLN A 73 -6.80 -10.27 22.07
C GLN A 73 -5.84 -10.39 20.89
N VAL A 74 -6.09 -9.65 19.80
CA VAL A 74 -5.30 -9.66 18.57
C VAL A 74 -4.48 -8.38 18.38
N ARG A 75 -4.06 -7.72 19.47
CA ARG A 75 -3.24 -6.50 19.40
C ARG A 75 -1.89 -6.76 18.73
N MET A 76 -1.44 -5.82 17.91
CA MET A 76 -0.16 -5.91 17.21
C MET A 76 1.01 -6.05 18.17
N GLU A 77 0.97 -5.43 19.35
CA GLU A 77 2.01 -5.57 20.38
C GLU A 77 2.22 -7.01 20.91
N ASN A 78 1.33 -7.96 20.56
CA ASN A 78 1.50 -9.37 20.86
C ASN A 78 2.27 -10.14 19.77
N SER A 79 2.55 -9.51 18.63
CA SER A 79 3.16 -10.16 17.47
C SER A 79 4.52 -9.53 17.11
N PRO A 80 5.62 -10.32 17.15
CA PRO A 80 6.90 -9.84 16.64
C PRO A 80 6.90 -9.58 15.13
N HIS A 81 5.86 -10.03 14.44
CA HIS A 81 5.72 -9.91 12.99
C HIS A 81 4.96 -8.64 12.56
N PHE A 82 4.62 -7.74 13.50
CA PHE A 82 3.79 -6.54 13.25
C PHE A 82 2.44 -6.90 12.62
N ARG A 83 1.76 -7.92 13.18
CA ARG A 83 0.42 -8.34 12.77
C ARG A 83 -0.58 -8.03 13.87
N GLY A 84 -1.77 -7.58 13.50
CA GLY A 84 -2.88 -7.40 14.43
C GLY A 84 -3.39 -5.97 14.54
N TYR A 85 -4.18 -5.74 15.58
CA TYR A 85 -4.92 -4.51 15.83
C TYR A 85 -4.08 -3.42 16.49
N ASN A 86 -4.25 -2.21 15.99
CA ASN A 86 -3.71 -0.97 16.57
C ASN A 86 -4.85 0.02 16.85
N VAL A 87 -4.81 0.63 18.02
CA VAL A 87 -5.73 1.72 18.39
C VAL A 87 -5.36 3.03 17.71
N ALA A 88 -6.31 3.94 17.62
CA ALA A 88 -6.07 5.28 17.08
C ALA A 88 -4.96 6.01 17.84
N GLY A 89 -4.02 6.58 17.10
CA GLY A 89 -2.88 7.33 17.67
C GLY A 89 -1.67 6.49 18.05
N SER A 90 -1.70 5.17 17.88
CA SER A 90 -0.54 4.29 18.20
C SER A 90 0.50 4.25 17.08
N GLU A 91 0.11 4.40 15.82
CA GLU A 91 1.05 4.49 14.70
C GLU A 91 1.50 5.94 14.50
N ILE A 92 2.78 6.11 14.18
CA ILE A 92 3.41 7.42 14.06
C ILE A 92 3.89 7.65 12.62
N THR A 93 3.39 8.73 12.01
CA THR A 93 3.88 9.21 10.71
C THR A 93 4.51 10.58 10.87
N ARG A 94 5.80 10.73 10.49
CA ARG A 94 6.57 11.97 10.61
C ARG A 94 6.50 12.61 12.02
N ASN A 95 6.68 11.78 13.04
CA ASN A 95 6.66 12.17 14.47
C ASN A 95 5.31 12.69 14.98
N ALA A 96 4.21 12.48 14.25
CA ALA A 96 2.86 12.79 14.70
C ALA A 96 1.98 11.53 14.71
N PRO A 97 1.10 11.36 15.72
CA PRO A 97 0.18 10.23 15.76
C PRO A 97 -0.85 10.29 14.63
N ASP A 98 -1.10 9.15 14.00
CA ASP A 98 -2.17 8.99 13.02
C ASP A 98 -3.49 8.67 13.73
N TYR A 99 -4.54 9.42 13.43
CA TYR A 99 -5.84 9.21 14.05
C TYR A 99 -6.66 8.19 13.28
N ARG A 100 -6.25 6.92 13.37
CA ARG A 100 -6.89 5.78 12.74
C ARG A 100 -6.73 4.53 13.59
N GLU A 101 -7.74 3.67 13.55
CA GLU A 101 -7.63 2.29 13.98
C GLU A 101 -7.22 1.45 12.76
N GLN A 102 -6.45 0.40 12.98
CA GLN A 102 -6.08 -0.48 11.88
C GLN A 102 -5.88 -1.93 12.34
N PHE A 103 -6.02 -2.84 11.38
CA PHE A 103 -5.71 -4.24 11.55
C PHE A 103 -4.78 -4.69 10.44
N ASP A 104 -3.56 -5.06 10.82
CA ASP A 104 -2.47 -5.43 9.92
C ASP A 104 -2.39 -6.93 9.73
N ILE A 105 -2.39 -7.38 8.48
CA ILE A 105 -2.38 -8.77 8.05
C ILE A 105 -1.30 -8.92 6.98
N GLY A 106 -0.49 -9.95 7.05
CA GLY A 106 0.50 -10.28 6.01
C GLY A 106 0.27 -11.66 5.40
N ALA A 107 1.23 -12.16 4.67
CA ALA A 107 1.28 -13.56 4.30
C ALA A 107 1.27 -14.43 5.56
N ASP A 108 0.29 -15.33 5.67
CA ASP A 108 0.16 -16.22 6.85
C ASP A 108 1.17 -17.37 6.72
N ARG A 109 2.19 -17.37 7.58
CA ARG A 109 3.32 -18.31 7.50
C ARG A 109 3.61 -18.93 8.84
N PRO A 110 4.14 -20.17 8.87
CA PRO A 110 4.64 -20.76 10.11
C PRO A 110 5.83 -19.96 10.66
N LEU A 111 6.07 -20.09 11.94
CA LEU A 111 7.30 -19.57 12.55
C LEU A 111 8.52 -20.30 11.97
N LEU A 112 9.48 -19.53 11.52
CA LEU A 112 10.75 -20.03 11.01
C LEU A 112 11.89 -19.65 11.95
N PRO A 113 12.98 -20.44 12.03
CA PRO A 113 14.19 -20.01 12.71
C PRO A 113 14.69 -18.67 12.11
N VAL A 114 15.16 -17.80 12.99
CA VAL A 114 15.67 -16.46 12.61
C VAL A 114 17.19 -16.49 12.71
N ASP A 115 17.87 -16.13 11.63
CA ASP A 115 19.30 -15.84 11.65
C ASP A 115 19.51 -14.48 12.35
N PRO A 116 20.33 -14.41 13.45
CA PRO A 116 20.61 -13.14 14.10
C PRO A 116 21.22 -12.05 13.18
N ALA A 117 21.90 -12.44 12.10
CA ALA A 117 22.42 -11.53 11.08
C ALA A 117 21.34 -10.95 10.16
N LEU A 118 20.14 -11.57 10.13
CA LEU A 118 19.02 -11.20 9.28
C LEU A 118 17.75 -10.93 10.11
N PRO A 119 17.76 -9.88 10.95
CA PRO A 119 16.67 -9.61 11.89
C PRO A 119 15.33 -9.35 11.21
N TRP A 120 15.32 -8.96 9.95
CA TRP A 120 14.10 -8.81 9.15
C TRP A 120 13.32 -10.14 8.97
N GLN A 121 13.94 -11.30 9.16
CA GLN A 121 13.23 -12.59 9.13
C GLN A 121 12.14 -12.66 10.20
N ARG A 122 12.27 -11.91 11.31
CA ARG A 122 11.21 -11.77 12.32
C ARG A 122 9.92 -11.14 11.78
N LEU A 123 9.94 -10.49 10.61
CA LEU A 123 8.73 -9.97 9.95
C LEU A 123 7.85 -11.09 9.40
N GLN A 124 8.40 -12.28 9.19
CA GLN A 124 7.68 -13.44 8.67
C GLN A 124 7.10 -14.27 9.83
N GLY A 125 5.83 -14.60 9.74
CA GLY A 125 5.17 -15.41 10.76
C GLY A 125 3.66 -15.44 10.60
N PRO A 126 2.95 -16.04 11.57
CA PRO A 126 1.51 -16.16 11.52
C PRO A 126 0.80 -14.83 11.74
N ASN A 127 -0.38 -14.71 11.15
CA ASN A 127 -1.31 -13.64 11.48
C ASN A 127 -1.99 -13.92 12.83
N GLN A 128 -2.55 -12.87 13.42
CA GLN A 128 -3.48 -12.98 14.54
C GLN A 128 -4.90 -12.86 13.98
N TRP A 129 -5.75 -13.85 14.25
CA TRP A 129 -7.14 -13.84 13.81
C TRP A 129 -8.08 -13.77 15.01
N PRO A 130 -9.10 -12.87 15.00
CA PRO A 130 -10.04 -12.76 16.12
C PRO A 130 -11.00 -13.96 16.13
N ASP A 131 -11.07 -14.67 17.26
CA ASP A 131 -11.99 -15.81 17.43
C ASP A 131 -13.45 -15.40 17.28
N ALA A 132 -13.80 -14.17 17.69
CA ALA A 132 -15.15 -13.61 17.57
C ALA A 132 -15.60 -13.36 16.12
N LEU A 133 -14.69 -13.39 15.13
CA LEU A 133 -15.01 -13.15 13.71
C LEU A 133 -14.20 -14.08 12.78
N PRO A 134 -14.44 -15.40 12.80
CA PRO A 134 -13.67 -16.37 12.00
C PRO A 134 -13.81 -16.15 10.49
N GLU A 135 -14.91 -15.58 10.03
CA GLU A 135 -15.15 -15.24 8.62
C GLU A 135 -14.10 -14.25 8.07
N LEU A 136 -13.55 -13.39 8.94
CA LEU A 136 -12.52 -12.41 8.56
C LEU A 136 -11.34 -13.10 7.86
N LYS A 137 -10.83 -14.21 8.43
CA LYS A 137 -9.73 -14.98 7.84
C LYS A 137 -10.08 -15.47 6.43
N VAL A 138 -11.26 -16.03 6.25
CA VAL A 138 -11.69 -16.63 4.97
C VAL A 138 -11.76 -15.54 3.89
N VAL A 139 -12.42 -14.42 4.19
CA VAL A 139 -12.63 -13.34 3.23
C VAL A 139 -11.30 -12.65 2.89
N ILE A 140 -10.47 -12.33 3.89
CA ILE A 140 -9.20 -11.65 3.64
C ILE A 140 -8.20 -12.54 2.91
N THR A 141 -8.14 -13.84 3.20
CA THR A 141 -7.28 -14.75 2.43
C THR A 141 -7.69 -14.81 0.95
N ARG A 142 -8.99 -14.87 0.66
CA ARG A 142 -9.49 -14.81 -0.72
C ARG A 142 -9.15 -13.45 -1.38
N TRP A 143 -9.29 -12.36 -0.63
CA TRP A 143 -8.89 -11.02 -1.06
C TRP A 143 -7.40 -10.94 -1.43
N GLN A 144 -6.50 -11.40 -0.54
CA GLN A 144 -5.06 -11.43 -0.78
C GLN A 144 -4.71 -12.19 -2.07
N GLN A 145 -5.31 -13.37 -2.28
CA GLN A 145 -5.08 -14.17 -3.49
C GLN A 145 -5.47 -13.41 -4.77
N GLN A 146 -6.64 -12.78 -4.80
CA GLN A 146 -7.11 -12.01 -5.95
C GLN A 146 -6.25 -10.76 -6.17
N MET A 147 -5.90 -10.05 -5.11
CA MET A 147 -5.06 -8.85 -5.18
C MET A 147 -3.65 -9.16 -5.67
N ASN A 148 -3.05 -10.28 -5.26
CA ASN A 148 -1.76 -10.73 -5.78
C ASN A 148 -1.81 -10.93 -7.30
N GLN A 149 -2.85 -11.55 -7.83
CA GLN A 149 -3.02 -11.75 -9.28
C GLN A 149 -3.14 -10.41 -10.03
N VAL A 150 -3.97 -9.48 -9.52
CA VAL A 150 -4.13 -8.15 -10.11
C VAL A 150 -2.81 -7.38 -10.05
N ALA A 151 -2.13 -7.40 -8.91
CA ALA A 151 -0.90 -6.66 -8.68
C ALA A 151 0.26 -7.16 -9.55
N LEU A 152 0.46 -8.47 -9.67
CA LEU A 152 1.48 -9.05 -10.54
C LEU A 152 1.18 -8.81 -12.02
N THR A 153 -0.10 -8.88 -12.43
CA THR A 153 -0.50 -8.53 -13.80
C THR A 153 -0.17 -7.06 -14.11
N LEU A 154 -0.46 -6.16 -13.19
CA LEU A 154 -0.16 -4.74 -13.36
C LEU A 154 1.35 -4.49 -13.36
N LEU A 155 2.11 -5.18 -12.50
CA LEU A 155 3.57 -5.07 -12.46
C LEU A 155 4.23 -5.50 -13.77
N ARG A 156 3.74 -6.57 -14.41
CA ARG A 156 4.18 -6.99 -15.75
C ARG A 156 3.82 -5.96 -16.81
N ALA A 157 2.63 -5.35 -16.74
CA ALA A 157 2.26 -4.25 -17.62
C ALA A 157 3.19 -3.03 -17.44
N PHE A 158 3.64 -2.74 -16.22
CA PHE A 158 4.67 -1.73 -15.99
C PHE A 158 5.99 -2.10 -16.65
N ALA A 159 6.47 -3.34 -16.53
CA ALA A 159 7.70 -3.77 -17.21
C ALA A 159 7.60 -3.52 -18.73
N GLU A 160 6.50 -3.93 -19.35
CA GLU A 160 6.27 -3.71 -20.79
C GLU A 160 6.20 -2.22 -21.15
N SER A 161 5.51 -1.42 -20.34
CA SER A 161 5.41 0.03 -20.56
C SER A 161 6.76 0.76 -20.46
N LEU A 162 7.71 0.14 -19.76
CA LEU A 162 9.10 0.58 -19.65
C LEU A 162 10.00 -0.03 -20.73
N GLN A 163 9.43 -0.74 -21.71
CA GLN A 163 10.13 -1.48 -22.76
C GLN A 163 11.11 -2.55 -22.21
N LEU A 164 10.81 -3.07 -21.02
CA LEU A 164 11.50 -4.21 -20.42
C LEU A 164 10.73 -5.51 -20.75
N PRO A 165 11.39 -6.68 -20.64
CA PRO A 165 10.65 -7.94 -20.67
C PRO A 165 9.53 -7.94 -19.63
N ALA A 166 8.35 -8.44 -19.97
CA ALA A 166 7.18 -8.47 -19.05
C ALA A 166 7.53 -9.12 -17.69
N THR A 167 8.44 -10.07 -17.68
CA THR A 167 8.90 -10.80 -16.48
C THR A 167 10.10 -10.16 -15.77
N ALA A 168 10.49 -8.93 -16.14
CA ALA A 168 11.69 -8.29 -15.59
C ALA A 168 11.69 -8.18 -14.06
N PHE A 169 10.53 -7.96 -13.46
CA PHE A 169 10.39 -7.84 -12.01
C PHE A 169 10.09 -9.18 -11.31
N ASP A 170 9.73 -10.24 -12.03
CA ASP A 170 9.33 -11.53 -11.43
C ASP A 170 10.38 -12.10 -10.46
N PRO A 171 11.71 -12.00 -10.71
CA PRO A 171 12.72 -12.51 -9.78
C PRO A 171 12.69 -11.89 -8.38
N LEU A 172 12.10 -10.69 -8.23
CA LEU A 172 11.97 -10.02 -6.93
C LEU A 172 10.87 -10.60 -6.06
N TYR A 173 9.96 -11.38 -6.65
CA TYR A 173 8.78 -11.87 -5.93
C TYR A 173 8.92 -13.34 -5.51
N GLY A 174 9.80 -14.11 -6.12
CA GLY A 174 10.14 -15.47 -5.75
C GLY A 174 8.93 -16.35 -5.43
N GLU A 175 9.13 -17.33 -4.55
CA GLU A 175 8.05 -18.18 -4.04
C GLU A 175 7.31 -17.58 -2.83
N LEU A 176 7.89 -16.54 -2.22
CA LEU A 176 7.45 -16.00 -0.93
C LEU A 176 7.31 -14.46 -0.96
N PRO A 177 6.45 -13.90 -1.82
CA PRO A 177 6.22 -12.45 -1.82
C PRO A 177 5.72 -11.99 -0.45
N ASN A 178 6.06 -10.76 -0.08
CA ASN A 178 5.69 -10.16 1.21
C ASN A 178 4.52 -9.21 1.00
N GLU A 179 3.34 -9.77 0.74
CA GLU A 179 2.13 -8.96 0.69
C GLU A 179 1.69 -8.52 2.08
N HIS A 180 1.04 -7.38 2.13
CA HIS A 180 0.51 -6.81 3.34
C HIS A 180 -0.88 -6.19 3.09
N VAL A 181 -1.81 -6.46 4.00
CA VAL A 181 -3.15 -5.87 4.00
C VAL A 181 -3.34 -5.05 5.27
N LYS A 182 -3.89 -3.86 5.13
CA LYS A 182 -4.39 -3.05 6.25
C LYS A 182 -5.88 -2.81 6.10
N LEU A 183 -6.65 -3.24 7.08
CA LEU A 183 -8.01 -2.73 7.28
C LEU A 183 -7.87 -1.46 8.11
N ILE A 184 -8.48 -0.35 7.67
CA ILE A 184 -8.25 0.96 8.28
C ILE A 184 -9.58 1.67 8.48
N ARG A 185 -9.84 2.07 9.73
CA ARG A 185 -10.98 2.90 10.12
C ARG A 185 -10.49 4.26 10.61
N TYR A 186 -11.03 5.31 10.03
CA TYR A 186 -10.79 6.70 10.43
C TYR A 186 -12.04 7.23 11.13
N PRO A 187 -12.03 7.36 12.46
CA PRO A 187 -13.11 8.01 13.18
C PRO A 187 -13.21 9.49 12.81
N GLY A 188 -14.42 10.04 12.86
CA GLY A 188 -14.62 11.47 12.63
C GLY A 188 -13.95 12.33 13.68
N GLN A 189 -13.31 13.40 13.24
CA GLN A 189 -12.65 14.37 14.11
C GLN A 189 -13.32 15.74 14.07
N PRO A 190 -13.27 16.53 15.16
CA PRO A 190 -13.65 17.93 15.13
C PRO A 190 -12.92 18.69 14.03
N THR A 191 -13.57 19.72 13.48
CA THR A 191 -13.01 20.56 12.43
C THR A 191 -11.85 21.44 12.93
N GLU A 192 -11.76 21.65 14.24
CA GLU A 192 -10.70 22.39 14.90
C GLU A 192 -9.54 21.41 15.23
N GLY A 193 -8.33 21.75 14.79
CA GLY A 193 -7.13 20.94 15.00
C GLY A 193 -6.62 20.24 13.75
N THR A 194 -5.64 19.36 13.94
CA THR A 194 -5.07 18.58 12.83
C THR A 194 -6.01 17.43 12.48
N ARG A 195 -6.70 17.51 11.36
CA ARG A 195 -7.52 16.40 10.84
C ARG A 195 -6.66 15.29 10.22
N GLN A 196 -5.51 15.00 10.79
CA GLN A 196 -4.59 13.98 10.29
C GLN A 196 -5.14 12.58 10.56
N GLY A 197 -5.68 11.94 9.55
CA GLY A 197 -5.95 10.50 9.56
C GLY A 197 -4.65 9.73 9.35
N VAL A 198 -3.88 10.13 8.32
CA VAL A 198 -2.49 9.70 8.09
C VAL A 198 -1.68 10.91 7.65
N GLY A 199 -0.50 11.07 8.23
CA GLY A 199 0.46 12.10 7.85
C GLY A 199 0.98 11.95 6.43
N SER A 200 1.50 13.02 5.86
CA SER A 200 2.09 13.01 4.51
C SER A 200 3.26 12.02 4.43
N HIS A 201 3.21 11.06 3.51
CA HIS A 201 4.22 10.02 3.34
C HIS A 201 4.26 9.49 1.91
N LYS A 202 5.27 8.70 1.59
CA LYS A 202 5.34 7.80 0.44
C LYS A 202 5.26 6.36 0.95
N ASP A 203 4.75 5.45 0.11
CA ASP A 203 4.77 4.02 0.42
C ASP A 203 6.13 3.41 0.09
N SER A 204 6.65 2.59 0.97
CA SER A 204 8.01 2.05 0.86
C SER A 204 8.14 0.84 -0.08
N GLY A 205 7.02 0.25 -0.56
CA GLY A 205 7.01 -0.96 -1.39
C GLY A 205 7.10 -0.70 -2.90
N PHE A 206 6.51 -1.62 -3.67
CA PHE A 206 6.42 -1.51 -5.14
C PHE A 206 5.11 -0.87 -5.60
N LEU A 207 3.99 -1.51 -5.30
CA LEU A 207 2.66 -1.03 -5.64
C LEU A 207 1.75 -1.11 -4.42
N SER A 208 0.95 -0.08 -4.24
CA SER A 208 -0.13 -0.03 -3.26
C SER A 208 -1.47 0.07 -3.96
N PHE A 209 -2.45 -0.64 -3.42
CA PHE A 209 -3.82 -0.66 -3.93
C PHE A 209 -4.76 -0.33 -2.77
N LEU A 210 -5.65 0.62 -2.97
CA LEU A 210 -6.59 1.04 -1.95
C LEU A 210 -8.04 0.88 -2.44
N LEU A 211 -8.79 0.06 -1.74
CA LEU A 211 -10.26 0.02 -1.83
C LEU A 211 -10.81 1.06 -0.85
N GLN A 212 -11.54 2.04 -1.35
CA GLN A 212 -12.19 3.08 -0.56
C GLN A 212 -13.67 2.79 -0.36
N ASP A 213 -14.21 3.20 0.80
CA ASP A 213 -15.65 3.36 0.97
C ASP A 213 -16.17 4.62 0.25
N LYS A 214 -17.36 5.11 0.63
CA LYS A 214 -17.97 6.31 0.03
C LYS A 214 -17.43 7.63 0.56
N GLN A 215 -16.57 7.59 1.61
CA GLN A 215 -16.07 8.80 2.25
C GLN A 215 -14.77 9.28 1.62
N ARG A 216 -14.69 10.59 1.37
CA ARG A 216 -13.47 11.24 0.91
C ARG A 216 -12.44 11.33 2.05
N GLY A 217 -11.20 11.63 1.70
CA GLY A 217 -10.14 11.88 2.69
C GLY A 217 -8.74 11.68 2.14
N LEU A 218 -8.55 10.77 1.16
CA LEU A 218 -7.25 10.59 0.50
C LEU A 218 -6.92 11.80 -0.38
N GLN A 219 -5.72 12.36 -0.16
CA GLN A 219 -5.18 13.46 -0.94
C GLN A 219 -3.78 13.11 -1.47
N VAL A 220 -3.51 13.49 -2.72
CA VAL A 220 -2.26 13.25 -3.44
C VAL A 220 -1.59 14.57 -3.75
N GLU A 221 -0.29 14.71 -3.46
CA GLU A 221 0.50 15.90 -3.76
C GLU A 221 1.05 15.83 -5.19
N VAL A 222 0.26 16.28 -6.14
CA VAL A 222 0.61 16.23 -7.59
C VAL A 222 1.75 17.18 -7.97
N GLN A 223 1.91 18.27 -7.22
CA GLN A 223 3.02 19.24 -7.28
C GLN A 223 3.31 19.72 -5.85
N PRO A 224 4.46 20.30 -5.56
CA PRO A 224 4.76 20.83 -4.23
C PRO A 224 3.64 21.73 -3.70
N ASN A 225 3.07 21.36 -2.56
CA ASN A 225 1.94 22.02 -1.89
C ASN A 225 0.62 22.06 -2.68
N ARG A 226 0.51 21.34 -3.81
CA ARG A 226 -0.73 21.21 -4.57
C ARG A 226 -1.34 19.82 -4.38
N TRP A 227 -2.38 19.77 -3.59
CA TRP A 227 -3.09 18.55 -3.23
C TRP A 227 -4.35 18.34 -4.08
N VAL A 228 -4.58 17.11 -4.48
CA VAL A 228 -5.78 16.68 -5.22
C VAL A 228 -6.46 15.57 -4.43
N ASP A 229 -7.78 15.67 -4.27
CA ASP A 229 -8.57 14.63 -3.64
C ASP A 229 -8.69 13.42 -4.58
N ALA A 230 -8.32 12.24 -4.09
CA ALA A 230 -8.66 10.96 -4.70
C ALA A 230 -10.08 10.57 -4.29
N LEU A 231 -11.07 11.11 -5.00
CA LEU A 231 -12.48 10.87 -4.69
C LEU A 231 -12.85 9.39 -4.85
N PRO A 232 -13.70 8.82 -3.99
CA PRO A 232 -14.17 7.45 -4.17
C PRO A 232 -14.85 7.25 -5.52
N LEU A 233 -14.36 6.28 -6.29
CA LEU A 233 -14.94 5.85 -7.56
C LEU A 233 -15.46 4.41 -7.37
N PRO A 234 -16.78 4.16 -7.47
CA PRO A 234 -17.34 2.83 -7.25
C PRO A 234 -16.71 1.76 -8.15
N GLY A 235 -16.40 0.61 -7.57
CA GLY A 235 -15.81 -0.53 -8.31
C GLY A 235 -14.38 -0.31 -8.78
N SER A 236 -13.67 0.72 -8.28
CA SER A 236 -12.27 0.96 -8.60
C SER A 236 -11.36 0.69 -7.40
N LEU A 237 -10.08 0.50 -7.71
CA LEU A 237 -8.98 0.59 -6.75
C LEU A 237 -8.18 1.86 -7.05
N VAL A 238 -7.75 2.59 -6.03
CA VAL A 238 -6.70 3.61 -6.20
C VAL A 238 -5.37 2.88 -6.14
N VAL A 239 -4.50 3.13 -7.12
CA VAL A 239 -3.18 2.51 -7.20
C VAL A 239 -2.12 3.60 -7.13
N ASN A 240 -1.03 3.33 -6.41
CA ASN A 240 0.14 4.20 -6.40
C ASN A 240 1.46 3.44 -6.46
N ILE A 241 2.45 4.14 -6.99
CA ILE A 241 3.84 3.71 -7.06
C ILE A 241 4.48 3.88 -5.68
N GLY A 242 5.23 2.86 -5.24
CA GLY A 242 6.04 2.92 -4.03
C GLY A 242 7.52 3.25 -4.30
N GLU A 243 8.24 3.57 -3.24
CA GLU A 243 9.65 4.04 -3.31
C GLU A 243 10.60 2.99 -3.91
N LEU A 244 10.35 1.68 -3.69
CA LEU A 244 11.21 0.64 -4.28
C LEU A 244 11.01 0.51 -5.80
N LEU A 245 9.80 0.77 -6.33
CA LEU A 245 9.59 0.81 -7.77
C LEU A 245 10.14 2.11 -8.40
N GLU A 246 10.05 3.23 -7.69
CA GLU A 246 10.74 4.48 -8.06
C GLU A 246 12.25 4.25 -8.14
N LEU A 247 12.86 3.58 -7.14
CA LEU A 247 14.28 3.21 -7.14
C LEU A 247 14.63 2.28 -8.31
N ALA A 248 13.83 1.23 -8.52
CA ALA A 248 14.05 0.23 -9.56
C ALA A 248 14.10 0.85 -10.98
N THR A 249 13.39 1.96 -11.17
CA THR A 249 13.31 2.70 -12.44
C THR A 249 14.16 3.98 -12.46
N ASN A 250 15.08 4.13 -11.50
CA ASN A 250 15.93 5.31 -11.35
C ASN A 250 15.15 6.62 -11.28
N GLY A 251 13.96 6.62 -10.66
CA GLY A 251 13.10 7.80 -10.57
C GLY A 251 12.36 8.15 -11.87
N TYR A 252 12.26 7.23 -12.82
CA TYR A 252 11.40 7.40 -13.98
C TYR A 252 9.93 7.27 -13.60
N LEU A 253 9.55 6.23 -12.87
CA LEU A 253 8.25 6.14 -12.21
C LEU A 253 8.31 6.88 -10.87
N ARG A 254 7.22 7.55 -10.51
CA ARG A 254 7.20 8.47 -9.39
C ARG A 254 6.45 7.91 -8.20
N ALA A 255 7.14 7.77 -7.06
CA ALA A 255 6.49 7.58 -5.77
C ALA A 255 6.02 8.95 -5.24
N THR A 256 4.72 9.11 -5.05
CA THR A 256 4.12 10.42 -4.77
C THR A 256 3.66 10.52 -3.33
N VAL A 257 3.94 11.67 -2.72
CA VAL A 257 3.51 11.99 -1.36
C VAL A 257 1.98 12.06 -1.32
N HIS A 258 1.41 11.40 -0.32
CA HIS A 258 -0.02 11.40 -0.09
C HIS A 258 -0.34 11.42 1.41
N ARG A 259 -1.58 11.76 1.75
CA ARG A 259 -2.07 11.84 3.12
C ARG A 259 -3.55 11.51 3.19
N VAL A 260 -4.05 11.27 4.40
CA VAL A 260 -5.48 11.10 4.64
C VAL A 260 -5.96 12.12 5.68
N LEU A 261 -7.00 12.84 5.33
CA LEU A 261 -7.73 13.69 6.27
C LEU A 261 -8.86 12.88 6.90
N SER A 262 -9.00 12.95 8.21
CA SER A 262 -10.12 12.32 8.91
C SER A 262 -11.45 12.94 8.49
N PRO A 263 -12.53 12.15 8.45
CA PRO A 263 -13.87 12.66 8.16
C PRO A 263 -14.36 13.60 9.28
N PRO A 264 -15.42 14.40 9.02
CA PRO A 264 -16.02 15.26 10.04
C PRO A 264 -16.67 14.44 11.16
N PRO A 265 -16.97 15.07 12.33
CA PRO A 265 -17.63 14.42 13.46
C PRO A 265 -18.93 13.73 13.03
N GLY A 266 -19.20 12.58 13.65
CA GLY A 266 -20.40 11.79 13.36
C GLY A 266 -20.35 10.95 12.07
N THR A 267 -19.22 11.00 11.35
CA THR A 267 -18.96 10.13 10.21
C THR A 267 -17.70 9.29 10.46
N GLU A 268 -17.56 8.20 9.74
CA GLU A 268 -16.34 7.41 9.72
C GLU A 268 -15.98 7.11 8.26
N ARG A 269 -14.70 6.84 8.01
CA ARG A 269 -14.19 6.37 6.73
C ARG A 269 -13.53 5.02 6.91
N LEU A 270 -13.84 4.10 6.02
CA LEU A 270 -13.17 2.80 5.93
C LEU A 270 -12.35 2.73 4.64
N SER A 271 -11.16 2.17 4.74
CA SER A 271 -10.38 1.79 3.56
C SER A 271 -9.62 0.50 3.82
N ILE A 272 -9.41 -0.26 2.73
CA ILE A 272 -8.63 -1.50 2.76
C ILE A 272 -7.45 -1.30 1.82
N ALA A 273 -6.23 -1.32 2.37
CA ALA A 273 -5.01 -1.20 1.60
C ALA A 273 -4.39 -2.58 1.39
N PHE A 274 -3.95 -2.85 0.17
CA PHE A 274 -3.10 -3.99 -0.17
C PHE A 274 -1.78 -3.47 -0.71
N PHE A 275 -0.68 -3.99 -0.17
CA PHE A 275 0.67 -3.64 -0.58
C PHE A 275 1.35 -4.86 -1.21
N LEU A 276 1.73 -4.74 -2.47
CA LEU A 276 2.55 -5.75 -3.13
C LEU A 276 4.00 -5.58 -2.67
N GLY A 277 4.46 -6.50 -1.85
CA GLY A 277 5.85 -6.53 -1.36
C GLY A 277 6.67 -7.60 -2.08
N ALA A 278 7.89 -7.25 -2.46
CA ALA A 278 8.86 -8.20 -2.94
C ALA A 278 9.29 -9.17 -1.82
N ASP A 279 9.95 -10.28 -2.17
CA ASP A 279 10.56 -11.18 -1.19
C ASP A 279 11.51 -10.39 -0.28
N LEU A 280 11.42 -10.64 1.04
CA LEU A 280 12.24 -9.90 2.01
C LEU A 280 13.74 -10.16 1.86
N SER A 281 14.13 -11.27 1.25
CA SER A 281 15.53 -11.57 0.94
C SER A 281 16.05 -10.87 -0.31
N ALA A 282 15.17 -10.24 -1.10
CA ALA A 282 15.55 -9.63 -2.36
C ALA A 282 16.29 -8.31 -2.15
N THR A 283 17.22 -8.02 -3.07
CA THR A 283 17.85 -6.70 -3.23
C THR A 283 17.38 -6.10 -4.55
N VAL A 284 16.79 -4.92 -4.52
CA VAL A 284 16.20 -4.27 -5.70
C VAL A 284 17.29 -3.69 -6.59
N PRO A 285 17.45 -4.15 -7.84
CA PRO A 285 18.38 -3.53 -8.80
C PRO A 285 17.77 -2.24 -9.39
N VAL A 286 18.61 -1.42 -9.97
CA VAL A 286 18.16 -0.39 -10.92
C VAL A 286 18.15 -1.04 -12.30
N TYR A 287 16.99 -1.07 -12.94
CA TYR A 287 16.83 -1.65 -14.27
C TYR A 287 17.31 -0.66 -15.34
N PRO A 288 18.10 -1.09 -16.31
CA PRO A 288 18.52 -0.23 -17.41
C PRO A 288 17.30 0.06 -18.31
N LEU A 289 16.88 1.31 -18.33
CA LEU A 289 15.83 1.77 -19.25
C LEU A 289 16.41 2.14 -20.61
N PRO A 290 15.62 2.04 -21.70
CA PRO A 290 16.00 2.58 -23.00
C PRO A 290 16.41 4.06 -22.92
N PRO A 291 17.33 4.55 -23.78
CA PRO A 291 17.87 5.90 -23.68
C PRO A 291 16.81 7.01 -23.63
N GLU A 292 15.74 6.87 -24.39
CA GLU A 292 14.64 7.84 -24.45
C GLU A 292 13.85 7.92 -23.11
N LEU A 293 13.73 6.82 -22.38
CA LEU A 293 13.12 6.81 -21.06
C LEU A 293 14.13 7.22 -19.99
N ALA A 294 15.36 6.75 -20.09
CA ALA A 294 16.41 7.06 -19.13
C ALA A 294 16.71 8.57 -19.03
N GLN A 295 16.59 9.32 -20.12
CA GLN A 295 16.74 10.78 -20.14
C GLN A 295 15.66 11.53 -19.33
N LEU A 296 14.50 10.88 -19.10
CA LEU A 296 13.39 11.42 -18.32
C LEU A 296 13.46 11.02 -16.84
N ALA A 297 14.38 10.14 -16.47
CA ALA A 297 14.58 9.70 -15.10
C ALA A 297 15.34 10.76 -14.28
N HIS A 298 14.86 11.06 -13.09
CA HIS A 298 15.41 12.12 -12.22
C HIS A 298 16.21 11.60 -11.03
N GLY A 299 16.41 10.28 -10.96
CA GLY A 299 16.88 9.60 -9.76
C GLY A 299 15.78 9.42 -8.71
N PRO A 300 15.90 8.42 -7.82
CA PRO A 300 14.93 8.24 -6.74
C PRO A 300 15.03 9.40 -5.76
N ALA A 301 13.88 9.84 -5.22
CA ALA A 301 13.86 10.85 -4.18
C ALA A 301 14.59 10.33 -2.93
N SER A 302 15.40 11.17 -2.31
CA SER A 302 16.13 10.84 -1.08
C SER A 302 15.56 11.62 0.09
N ASP A 303 15.23 10.91 1.19
CA ASP A 303 14.91 11.52 2.47
C ASP A 303 16.06 11.18 3.46
N PRO A 304 16.91 12.15 3.83
CA PRO A 304 18.03 11.89 4.76
C PRO A 304 17.59 11.33 6.12
N LEU A 305 16.36 11.64 6.56
CA LEU A 305 15.79 11.13 7.79
C LEU A 305 15.19 9.73 7.66
N ASN A 306 15.02 9.27 6.43
CA ASN A 306 14.50 7.95 6.12
C ASN A 306 15.16 7.39 4.85
N PRO A 307 16.48 7.12 4.86
CA PRO A 307 17.19 6.66 3.67
C PRO A 307 16.57 5.36 3.14
N LEU A 308 16.27 5.32 1.85
CA LEU A 308 15.74 4.14 1.18
C LEU A 308 16.84 3.08 1.05
N LEU A 309 16.56 1.86 1.50
CA LEU A 309 17.45 0.72 1.38
C LEU A 309 17.00 -0.18 0.22
N ARG A 310 17.97 -0.67 -0.56
CA ARG A 310 17.71 -1.59 -1.67
C ARG A 310 17.35 -2.99 -1.18
N ASP A 311 17.84 -3.39 0.00
CA ASP A 311 17.52 -4.66 0.64
C ASP A 311 16.12 -4.58 1.23
N VAL A 312 15.20 -5.34 0.64
CA VAL A 312 13.75 -5.27 0.92
C VAL A 312 13.47 -5.52 2.39
N GLY A 313 14.05 -6.59 2.97
CA GLY A 313 13.83 -6.94 4.36
C GLY A 313 14.29 -5.87 5.34
N PHE A 314 15.49 -5.31 5.17
CA PHE A 314 16.00 -4.23 6.00
C PHE A 314 15.20 -2.94 5.82
N ASN A 315 14.76 -2.63 4.59
CA ASN A 315 13.93 -1.45 4.34
C ASN A 315 12.57 -1.54 5.05
N TYR A 316 11.92 -2.71 4.98
CA TYR A 316 10.67 -2.96 5.70
C TYR A 316 10.86 -2.92 7.21
N LEU A 317 11.87 -3.63 7.74
CA LEU A 317 12.14 -3.66 9.19
C LEU A 317 12.37 -2.26 9.73
N LYS A 318 13.23 -1.45 9.09
CA LYS A 318 13.47 -0.05 9.46
C LYS A 318 12.16 0.75 9.56
N GLY A 319 11.28 0.60 8.58
CA GLY A 319 9.97 1.27 8.56
C GLY A 319 9.08 0.84 9.72
N ARG A 320 8.99 -0.47 9.97
CA ARG A 320 8.18 -1.04 11.05
C ARG A 320 8.65 -0.63 12.45
N LEU A 321 9.94 -0.69 12.70
CA LEU A 321 10.53 -0.29 13.98
C LEU A 321 10.25 1.19 14.31
N ARG A 322 10.26 2.04 13.29
CA ARG A 322 9.98 3.46 13.46
C ARG A 322 8.51 3.76 13.71
N SER A 323 7.61 3.09 12.96
CA SER A 323 6.17 3.37 13.04
C SER A 323 5.47 2.69 14.22
N HIS A 324 6.05 1.61 14.77
CA HIS A 324 5.49 0.83 15.88
C HIS A 324 6.52 0.65 17.01
N PRO A 325 6.81 1.70 17.78
CA PRO A 325 7.86 1.68 18.82
C PRO A 325 7.54 0.76 20.00
N ASP A 326 6.30 0.42 20.24
CA ASP A 326 5.83 -0.54 21.24
C ASP A 326 6.26 -1.98 20.91
N VAL A 327 6.01 -2.43 19.68
CA VAL A 327 6.49 -3.72 19.16
C VAL A 327 8.03 -3.74 19.12
N ALA A 328 8.64 -2.64 18.66
CA ALA A 328 10.09 -2.50 18.59
C ALA A 328 10.74 -2.71 19.98
N ARG A 329 10.25 -2.03 21.02
CA ARG A 329 10.75 -2.20 22.39
C ARG A 329 10.58 -3.61 22.92
N ARG A 330 9.47 -4.29 22.55
CA ARG A 330 9.16 -5.61 23.11
C ARG A 330 9.95 -6.75 22.45
N PHE A 331 10.15 -6.69 21.15
CA PHE A 331 10.67 -7.82 20.37
C PHE A 331 11.97 -7.55 19.60
N TYR A 332 12.44 -6.31 19.58
CA TYR A 332 13.60 -5.88 18.81
C TYR A 332 14.54 -5.00 19.65
N ALA A 333 14.50 -5.14 20.98
CA ALA A 333 15.39 -4.40 21.90
C ALA A 333 16.87 -4.76 21.72
N ASP A 334 17.17 -5.80 20.96
CA ASP A 334 18.51 -6.26 20.57
C ASP A 334 19.06 -5.56 19.32
N LEU A 335 18.29 -4.70 18.67
CA LEU A 335 18.68 -3.89 17.51
C LEU A 335 18.82 -2.42 17.90
#